data_19907008799ffed935ac29ae31ef50f6
#
_entry.id   19907008799ffed935ac29ae31ef50f6
#
_cell.length_a   1.000
_cell.length_b   1.000
_cell.length_c   1.000
_cell.angle_alpha   90.00
_cell.angle_beta   90.00
_cell.angle_gamma   90.00
#
_symmetry.space_group_name_H-M   'P 1'
#
loop_
_entity.id
_entity.type
_entity.pdbx_description
1 polymer ?
#
loop_
_entity_poly.entity_id
_entity_poly.type
_entity_poly.pdbx_seq_one_letter_code
_entity_poly.pdbx_strand_id
1 'polypeptide(L)'
;MNATHTAAAQPERDATTSFDAPLHRGGPWRPAIVFAAVVMAGFGLLYSFAGAGLGRVLFPEQAQGSLIVREGTVVGSALVPQPFTDDRYFASRPSAANYDPMAAAGSNQARSNPELRKRVNEAVAAVAAREGVSLAEVPGDLVTQSGGGLDPHISPAAARIQMARVARARGLDVAVVRNAVDAHVEAPQYGLLGQPRVNVLELNLALDTLQSEP
;
A
#
# COMPACT_ATOMS: atom_id res chain seq x y z
N MET A 1 19.23 -56.21 75.20
CA MET A 1 19.27 -56.52 73.76
C MET A 1 19.36 -55.20 73.04
N ASN A 2 20.61 -54.80 72.76
CA ASN A 2 20.88 -53.56 72.04
C ASN A 2 20.88 -53.80 70.53
N ALA A 3 20.04 -53.14 69.79
CA ALA A 3 20.08 -53.10 68.35
C ALA A 3 20.79 -51.80 67.89
N THR A 4 21.99 -51.94 67.40
CA THR A 4 22.82 -50.90 66.82
C THR A 4 22.31 -50.59 65.38
N HIS A 5 21.73 -49.46 65.21
CA HIS A 5 21.42 -48.95 63.85
C HIS A 5 22.69 -48.37 63.25
N THR A 6 23.23 -49.08 62.24
CA THR A 6 24.29 -48.59 61.36
C THR A 6 23.69 -47.59 60.38
N ALA A 7 24.04 -46.33 60.50
CA ALA A 7 23.68 -45.30 59.52
C ALA A 7 24.57 -45.47 58.28
N ALA A 8 23.94 -45.72 57.15
CA ALA A 8 24.61 -45.75 55.83
C ALA A 8 24.95 -44.29 55.43
N ALA A 9 26.23 -44.08 55.21
CA ALA A 9 26.75 -42.82 54.65
C ALA A 9 26.25 -42.65 53.21
N GLN A 10 25.53 -41.55 52.95
CA GLN A 10 25.21 -41.13 51.58
C GLN A 10 26.50 -40.56 50.92
N PRO A 11 26.77 -40.88 49.67
CA PRO A 11 27.87 -40.22 48.98
C PRO A 11 27.51 -38.77 48.67
N GLU A 12 28.34 -37.86 49.17
CA GLU A 12 28.34 -36.44 48.77
C GLU A 12 28.44 -36.33 47.24
N ARG A 13 27.40 -35.78 46.64
CA ARG A 13 27.46 -35.37 45.25
C ARG A 13 28.22 -34.07 45.19
N ASP A 14 29.52 -34.16 44.96
CA ASP A 14 30.32 -33.01 44.47
C ASP A 14 29.82 -32.61 43.10
N ALA A 15 28.84 -31.73 43.05
CA ALA A 15 28.33 -31.13 41.84
C ALA A 15 28.73 -29.65 41.78
N THR A 16 30.04 -29.39 41.83
CA THR A 16 30.59 -28.12 41.44
C THR A 16 31.50 -28.34 40.22
N THR A 17 30.90 -28.77 39.11
CA THR A 17 31.49 -28.46 37.78
C THR A 17 31.23 -26.97 37.57
N SER A 18 32.09 -26.14 38.16
CA SER A 18 32.23 -24.77 37.72
C SER A 18 32.69 -24.79 36.27
N PHE A 19 31.81 -24.42 35.35
CA PHE A 19 32.20 -24.05 34.02
C PHE A 19 33.00 -22.74 34.10
N ASP A 20 34.20 -22.79 34.61
CA ASP A 20 35.22 -21.76 34.46
C ASP A 20 35.78 -21.84 33.03
N ALA A 21 34.90 -21.60 32.05
CA ALA A 21 35.39 -21.22 30.74
C ALA A 21 36.13 -19.88 30.91
N PRO A 22 37.41 -19.79 30.55
CA PRO A 22 38.15 -18.55 30.69
C PRO A 22 37.46 -17.50 29.82
N LEU A 23 36.71 -16.59 30.47
CA LEU A 23 36.20 -15.42 29.82
C LEU A 23 37.39 -14.67 29.25
N HIS A 24 37.57 -14.73 27.94
CA HIS A 24 38.61 -14.00 27.22
C HIS A 24 38.56 -12.54 27.70
N ARG A 25 39.67 -12.08 28.31
CA ARG A 25 39.81 -10.71 28.85
C ARG A 25 39.82 -9.61 27.79
N GLY A 26 39.68 -9.97 26.51
CA GLY A 26 39.39 -9.05 25.42
C GLY A 26 37.88 -9.00 25.26
N GLY A 27 37.21 -7.93 25.74
CA GLY A 27 35.75 -7.80 25.62
C GLY A 27 35.25 -8.16 24.24
N PRO A 28 34.02 -8.74 24.11
CA PRO A 28 33.45 -9.26 22.84
C PRO A 28 33.16 -8.17 21.80
N TRP A 29 33.52 -6.94 22.09
CA TRP A 29 33.20 -5.78 21.24
C TRP A 29 33.92 -5.83 19.85
N ARG A 30 35.17 -6.35 19.78
CA ARG A 30 35.89 -6.47 18.49
C ARG A 30 35.21 -7.42 17.51
N PRO A 31 34.91 -8.69 17.86
CA PRO A 31 34.20 -9.57 16.97
C PRO A 31 32.77 -9.06 16.69
N ALA A 32 32.11 -8.41 17.66
CA ALA A 32 30.80 -7.80 17.45
C ALA A 32 30.85 -6.67 16.40
N ILE A 33 31.84 -5.78 16.48
CA ILE A 33 32.03 -4.71 15.48
C ILE A 33 32.36 -5.29 14.11
N VAL A 34 33.26 -6.26 14.04
CA VAL A 34 33.62 -6.90 12.76
C VAL A 34 32.39 -7.59 12.16
N PHE A 35 31.66 -8.34 12.98
CA PHE A 35 30.42 -8.99 12.52
C PHE A 35 29.37 -7.97 12.03
N ALA A 36 29.15 -6.89 12.80
CA ALA A 36 28.25 -5.81 12.39
C ALA A 36 28.70 -5.17 11.07
N ALA A 37 29.99 -4.89 10.91
CA ALA A 37 30.54 -4.32 9.68
C ALA A 37 30.35 -5.27 8.48
N VAL A 38 30.58 -6.57 8.65
CA VAL A 38 30.37 -7.59 7.61
C VAL A 38 28.89 -7.68 7.22
N VAL A 39 28.01 -7.70 8.21
CA VAL A 39 26.55 -7.73 7.96
C VAL A 39 26.07 -6.46 7.26
N MET A 40 26.53 -5.28 7.70
CA MET A 40 26.20 -4.01 7.04
C MET A 40 26.75 -3.93 5.62
N ALA A 41 27.98 -4.38 5.38
CA ALA A 41 28.55 -4.41 4.04
C ALA A 41 27.87 -5.45 3.13
N GLY A 42 27.64 -6.67 3.65
CA GLY A 42 27.01 -7.75 2.88
C GLY A 42 25.54 -7.49 2.59
N PHE A 43 24.74 -7.27 3.61
CA PHE A 43 23.29 -7.11 3.47
C PHE A 43 22.87 -5.64 3.27
N GLY A 44 23.52 -4.69 3.91
CA GLY A 44 23.20 -3.27 3.76
C GLY A 44 23.64 -2.69 2.41
N LEU A 45 24.82 -3.04 1.90
CA LEU A 45 25.34 -2.50 0.65
C LEU A 45 25.25 -3.50 -0.50
N LEU A 46 26.00 -4.60 -0.46
CA LEU A 46 26.08 -5.52 -1.60
C LEU A 46 24.73 -6.08 -2.02
N TYR A 47 23.97 -6.61 -1.08
CA TYR A 47 22.63 -7.16 -1.38
C TYR A 47 21.69 -6.08 -1.89
N SER A 48 21.68 -4.90 -1.26
CA SER A 48 20.78 -3.80 -1.66
C SER A 48 21.14 -3.27 -3.05
N PHE A 49 22.43 -3.08 -3.36
CA PHE A 49 22.86 -2.64 -4.69
C PHE A 49 22.61 -3.70 -5.76
N ALA A 50 22.85 -4.98 -5.44
CA ALA A 50 22.56 -6.08 -6.35
C ALA A 50 21.05 -6.18 -6.63
N GLY A 51 20.21 -6.08 -5.59
CA GLY A 51 18.76 -6.07 -5.74
C GLY A 51 18.25 -4.88 -6.55
N ALA A 52 18.71 -3.68 -6.25
CA ALA A 52 18.34 -2.48 -7.00
C ALA A 52 18.83 -2.52 -8.46
N GLY A 53 20.06 -2.99 -8.68
CA GLY A 53 20.63 -3.15 -10.03
C GLY A 53 19.84 -4.18 -10.86
N LEU A 54 19.57 -5.33 -10.28
CA LEU A 54 18.76 -6.37 -10.93
C LEU A 54 17.33 -5.90 -11.21
N GLY A 55 16.71 -5.20 -10.25
CA GLY A 55 15.39 -4.60 -10.43
C GLY A 55 15.35 -3.62 -11.61
N ARG A 56 16.37 -2.76 -11.75
CA ARG A 56 16.47 -1.82 -12.88
C ARG A 56 16.66 -2.50 -14.24
N VAL A 57 17.32 -3.64 -14.26
CA VAL A 57 17.54 -4.42 -15.50
C VAL A 57 16.30 -5.20 -15.90
N LEU A 58 15.65 -5.87 -14.95
CA LEU A 58 14.50 -6.74 -15.22
C LEU A 58 13.16 -5.97 -15.27
N PHE A 59 13.04 -4.90 -14.49
CA PHE A 59 11.80 -4.14 -14.31
C PHE A 59 12.08 -2.62 -14.32
N PRO A 60 12.57 -2.06 -15.44
CA PRO A 60 13.04 -0.66 -15.49
C PRO A 60 11.96 0.35 -15.13
N GLU A 61 10.74 0.16 -15.60
CA GLU A 61 9.62 1.07 -15.32
C GLU A 61 9.23 1.04 -13.84
N GLN A 62 9.05 -0.15 -13.28
CA GLN A 62 8.68 -0.33 -11.86
C GLN A 62 9.78 0.15 -10.93
N ALA A 63 11.05 -0.09 -11.29
CA ALA A 63 12.20 0.35 -10.51
C ALA A 63 12.38 1.89 -10.49
N GLN A 64 11.75 2.59 -11.43
CA GLN A 64 11.73 4.05 -11.50
C GLN A 64 10.42 4.66 -10.97
N GLY A 65 9.53 3.84 -10.41
CA GLY A 65 8.28 4.29 -9.79
C GLY A 65 7.08 4.33 -10.76
N SER A 66 7.09 3.54 -11.83
CA SER A 66 5.97 3.43 -12.79
C SER A 66 5.47 4.80 -13.26
N LEU A 67 6.42 5.67 -13.65
CA LEU A 67 6.11 7.02 -14.10
C LEU A 67 5.38 7.01 -15.44
N ILE A 68 4.32 7.79 -15.53
CA ILE A 68 3.58 8.01 -16.77
C ILE A 68 4.11 9.29 -17.42
N VAL A 69 4.62 9.16 -18.64
CA VAL A 69 5.19 10.28 -19.41
C VAL A 69 4.28 10.56 -20.61
N ARG A 70 3.91 11.83 -20.79
CA ARG A 70 3.13 12.29 -21.94
C ARG A 70 3.84 13.49 -22.58
N GLU A 71 4.09 13.43 -23.88
CA GLU A 71 4.79 14.49 -24.62
C GLU A 71 6.13 14.92 -23.98
N GLY A 72 6.88 13.93 -23.42
CA GLY A 72 8.17 14.17 -22.78
C GLY A 72 8.08 14.72 -21.35
N THR A 73 6.87 14.91 -20.81
CA THR A 73 6.64 15.42 -19.44
C THR A 73 6.07 14.32 -18.55
N VAL A 74 6.60 14.18 -17.35
CA VAL A 74 6.03 13.27 -16.33
C VAL A 74 4.72 13.86 -15.84
N VAL A 75 3.61 13.14 -16.08
CA VAL A 75 2.26 13.57 -15.67
C VAL A 75 1.81 12.90 -14.37
N GLY A 76 2.50 11.86 -13.93
CA GLY A 76 2.21 11.17 -12.67
C GLY A 76 2.88 9.81 -12.59
N SER A 77 2.42 9.01 -11.64
CA SER A 77 2.82 7.61 -11.48
C SER A 77 1.57 6.74 -11.41
N ALA A 78 1.61 5.57 -12.03
CA ALA A 78 0.54 4.58 -11.92
C ALA A 78 0.32 4.06 -10.48
N LEU A 79 1.28 4.29 -9.59
CA LEU A 79 1.26 3.84 -8.20
C LEU A 79 0.74 4.89 -7.21
N VAL A 80 0.51 6.13 -7.65
CA VAL A 80 0.15 7.24 -6.76
C VAL A 80 -1.11 7.94 -7.28
N PRO A 81 -2.14 8.13 -6.45
CA PRO A 81 -3.35 8.83 -6.83
C PRO A 81 -3.10 10.34 -6.98
N GLN A 82 -3.97 10.98 -7.72
CA GLN A 82 -3.98 12.44 -7.86
C GLN A 82 -5.33 13.04 -7.43
N PRO A 83 -5.36 14.28 -6.94
CA PRO A 83 -6.59 14.97 -6.53
C PRO A 83 -7.36 15.51 -7.75
N PHE A 84 -8.06 14.65 -8.46
CA PHE A 84 -8.94 15.08 -9.55
C PHE A 84 -10.22 15.72 -9.00
N THR A 85 -10.36 17.03 -9.13
CA THR A 85 -11.50 17.81 -8.64
C THR A 85 -12.45 18.29 -9.74
N ASP A 86 -11.99 18.40 -10.98
CA ASP A 86 -12.78 18.79 -12.13
C ASP A 86 -13.78 17.68 -12.52
N ASP A 87 -14.99 18.07 -12.88
CA ASP A 87 -16.08 17.14 -13.23
C ASP A 87 -15.80 16.30 -14.49
N ARG A 88 -14.86 16.72 -15.32
CA ARG A 88 -14.40 15.96 -16.50
C ARG A 88 -13.60 14.71 -16.13
N TYR A 89 -13.17 14.56 -14.89
CA TYR A 89 -12.31 13.47 -14.44
C TYR A 89 -13.00 12.54 -13.44
N PHE A 90 -12.63 11.28 -13.49
CA PHE A 90 -12.94 10.34 -12.41
C PHE A 90 -12.17 10.74 -11.15
N ALA A 91 -12.85 10.77 -10.04
CA ALA A 91 -12.26 11.03 -8.75
C ALA A 91 -11.66 9.76 -8.13
N SER A 92 -10.50 9.93 -7.50
CA SER A 92 -9.84 8.88 -6.70
C SER A 92 -10.53 8.70 -5.34
N ARG A 93 -10.11 7.67 -4.61
CA ARG A 93 -10.49 7.46 -3.20
C ARG A 93 -10.04 8.65 -2.34
N PRO A 94 -10.78 8.99 -1.27
CA PRO A 94 -10.32 9.98 -0.31
C PRO A 94 -8.96 9.60 0.29
N SER A 95 -8.07 10.59 0.43
CA SER A 95 -6.74 10.43 1.01
C SER A 95 -6.63 11.13 2.36
N ALA A 96 -6.11 10.44 3.39
CA ALA A 96 -5.73 11.07 4.65
C ALA A 96 -4.39 11.85 4.53
N ALA A 97 -3.61 11.54 3.49
CA ALA A 97 -2.34 12.18 3.18
C ALA A 97 -2.48 13.36 2.20
N ASN A 98 -3.68 13.77 1.83
CA ASN A 98 -3.93 14.75 0.76
C ASN A 98 -3.19 14.44 -0.55
N TYR A 99 -3.04 13.14 -0.85
CA TYR A 99 -2.35 12.62 -2.03
C TYR A 99 -0.83 12.94 -2.05
N ASP A 100 -0.24 13.36 -0.93
CA ASP A 100 1.19 13.61 -0.83
C ASP A 100 1.95 12.28 -0.57
N PRO A 101 2.78 11.81 -1.52
CA PRO A 101 3.53 10.58 -1.35
C PRO A 101 4.59 10.65 -0.22
N MET A 102 5.00 11.86 0.18
CA MET A 102 5.93 12.06 1.30
C MET A 102 5.24 12.00 2.67
N ALA A 103 3.90 12.11 2.70
CA ALA A 103 3.09 12.08 3.91
C ALA A 103 2.18 10.85 3.97
N ALA A 104 2.58 9.73 3.36
CA ALA A 104 1.80 8.49 3.30
C ALA A 104 1.27 8.08 4.68
N ALA A 105 -0.02 8.18 4.89
CA ALA A 105 -0.70 7.88 6.16
C ALA A 105 -2.17 7.53 5.95
N GLY A 106 -2.70 6.68 6.82
CA GLY A 106 -4.13 6.46 6.97
C GLY A 106 -4.70 7.27 8.14
N SER A 107 -6.01 7.42 8.20
CA SER A 107 -6.66 8.11 9.33
C SER A 107 -6.53 7.37 10.67
N ASN A 108 -6.28 6.06 10.64
CA ASN A 108 -6.14 5.17 11.80
C ASN A 108 -7.28 5.27 12.84
N GLN A 109 -8.46 5.68 12.39
CA GLN A 109 -9.62 5.86 13.26
C GLN A 109 -10.32 4.51 13.51
N ALA A 110 -10.60 4.21 14.78
CA ALA A 110 -11.34 3.02 15.16
C ALA A 110 -12.79 3.07 14.63
N ARG A 111 -13.38 1.91 14.32
CA ARG A 111 -14.78 1.80 13.86
C ARG A 111 -15.79 2.38 14.87
N SER A 112 -15.44 2.40 16.16
CA SER A 112 -16.24 2.98 17.22
C SER A 112 -16.12 4.51 17.33
N ASN A 113 -15.16 5.13 16.61
CA ASN A 113 -14.98 6.57 16.66
C ASN A 113 -16.16 7.30 15.98
N PRO A 114 -16.89 8.18 16.68
CA PRO A 114 -18.01 8.91 16.14
C PRO A 114 -17.62 9.84 14.97
N GLU A 115 -16.41 10.40 14.99
CA GLU A 115 -15.92 11.27 13.92
C GLU A 115 -15.70 10.50 12.61
N LEU A 116 -15.28 9.24 12.67
CA LEU A 116 -15.22 8.39 11.47
C LEU A 116 -16.60 8.24 10.84
N ARG A 117 -17.62 7.95 11.65
CA ARG A 117 -18.99 7.76 11.17
C ARG A 117 -19.57 9.04 10.58
N LYS A 118 -19.35 10.18 11.25
CA LYS A 118 -19.75 11.49 10.76
C LYS A 118 -19.15 11.78 9.40
N ARG A 119 -17.82 11.67 9.28
CA ARG A 119 -17.10 11.90 8.01
C ARG A 119 -17.59 11.00 6.87
N VAL A 120 -17.80 9.70 7.15
CA VAL A 120 -18.30 8.76 6.14
C VAL A 120 -19.71 9.14 5.69
N ASN A 121 -20.62 9.48 6.62
CA ASN A 121 -21.97 9.90 6.27
C ASN A 121 -21.99 11.17 5.45
N GLU A 122 -21.17 12.16 5.79
CA GLU A 122 -21.01 13.40 5.01
C GLU A 122 -20.44 13.10 3.61
N ALA A 123 -19.46 12.23 3.50
CA ALA A 123 -18.90 11.82 2.23
C ALA A 123 -19.91 11.07 1.36
N VAL A 124 -20.70 10.17 1.94
CA VAL A 124 -21.79 9.47 1.21
C VAL A 124 -22.79 10.47 0.65
N ALA A 125 -23.24 11.44 1.46
CA ALA A 125 -24.17 12.45 1.00
C ALA A 125 -23.59 13.33 -0.12
N ALA A 126 -22.32 13.73 0.01
CA ALA A 126 -21.63 14.54 -0.99
C ALA A 126 -21.46 13.78 -2.33
N VAL A 127 -21.03 12.52 -2.28
CA VAL A 127 -20.87 11.69 -3.49
C VAL A 127 -22.23 11.42 -4.13
N ALA A 128 -23.26 11.05 -3.37
CA ALA A 128 -24.59 10.82 -3.89
C ALA A 128 -25.16 12.05 -4.62
N ALA A 129 -25.01 13.23 -4.03
CA ALA A 129 -25.43 14.51 -4.65
C ALA A 129 -24.63 14.82 -5.92
N ARG A 130 -23.31 14.63 -5.90
CA ARG A 130 -22.41 14.88 -7.03
C ARG A 130 -22.71 13.98 -8.23
N GLU A 131 -22.91 12.68 -7.97
CA GLU A 131 -23.09 11.69 -9.03
C GLU A 131 -24.58 11.50 -9.41
N GLY A 132 -25.53 12.08 -8.65
CA GLY A 132 -26.97 11.98 -8.90
C GLY A 132 -27.53 10.57 -8.64
N VAL A 133 -27.00 9.88 -7.64
CA VAL A 133 -27.41 8.52 -7.25
C VAL A 133 -27.99 8.51 -5.84
N SER A 134 -28.66 7.44 -5.46
CA SER A 134 -29.13 7.27 -4.08
C SER A 134 -27.97 6.98 -3.11
N LEU A 135 -28.16 7.28 -1.82
CA LEU A 135 -27.17 7.02 -0.78
C LEU A 135 -26.73 5.55 -0.73
N ALA A 136 -27.66 4.63 -1.04
CA ALA A 136 -27.41 3.19 -1.02
C ALA A 136 -26.55 2.71 -2.21
N GLU A 137 -26.49 3.46 -3.29
CA GLU A 137 -25.71 3.14 -4.49
C GLU A 137 -24.26 3.62 -4.40
N VAL A 138 -23.92 4.43 -3.38
CA VAL A 138 -22.56 4.95 -3.23
C VAL A 138 -21.61 3.84 -2.78
N PRO A 139 -20.59 3.48 -3.58
CA PRO A 139 -19.61 2.48 -3.21
C PRO A 139 -18.71 2.95 -2.05
N GLY A 140 -18.37 2.01 -1.17
CA GLY A 140 -17.61 2.32 0.03
C GLY A 140 -16.21 2.90 -0.21
N ASP A 141 -15.58 2.57 -1.33
CA ASP A 141 -14.24 3.07 -1.68
C ASP A 141 -14.22 4.56 -2.08
N LEU A 142 -15.34 5.15 -2.52
CA LEU A 142 -15.44 6.60 -2.74
C LEU A 142 -15.61 7.43 -1.47
N VAL A 143 -15.89 6.79 -0.34
CA VAL A 143 -16.18 7.47 0.93
C VAL A 143 -15.27 7.05 2.07
N THR A 144 -14.49 5.99 1.88
CA THR A 144 -13.51 5.52 2.85
C THR A 144 -12.09 5.85 2.39
N GLN A 145 -11.32 6.43 3.29
CA GLN A 145 -9.90 6.70 3.03
C GLN A 145 -9.13 5.40 2.80
N SER A 146 -8.17 5.41 1.88
CA SER A 146 -7.26 4.30 1.72
C SER A 146 -6.33 4.14 2.92
N GLY A 147 -5.87 2.91 3.20
CA GLY A 147 -5.05 2.62 4.38
C GLY A 147 -3.72 3.40 4.43
N GLY A 148 -3.09 3.62 3.27
CA GLY A 148 -1.87 4.41 3.15
C GLY A 148 -2.09 5.83 2.62
N GLY A 149 -3.32 6.21 2.25
CA GLY A 149 -3.62 7.50 1.63
C GLY A 149 -3.17 7.63 0.17
N LEU A 150 -2.59 6.57 -0.41
CA LEU A 150 -1.95 6.59 -1.73
C LEU A 150 -2.46 5.47 -2.67
N ASP A 151 -3.70 5.03 -2.54
CA ASP A 151 -4.27 4.03 -3.45
C ASP A 151 -4.77 4.69 -4.75
N PRO A 152 -4.16 4.39 -5.91
CA PRO A 152 -4.55 4.99 -7.19
C PRO A 152 -5.81 4.35 -7.80
N HIS A 153 -6.34 3.32 -7.16
CA HIS A 153 -7.43 2.53 -7.72
C HIS A 153 -8.78 2.80 -7.07
N ILE A 154 -9.81 2.65 -7.89
CA ILE A 154 -11.21 2.56 -7.44
C ILE A 154 -11.84 1.26 -7.93
N SER A 155 -12.94 0.85 -7.30
CA SER A 155 -13.71 -0.30 -7.77
C SER A 155 -14.40 0.00 -9.11
N PRO A 156 -14.69 -1.03 -9.94
CA PRO A 156 -15.54 -0.85 -11.12
C PRO A 156 -16.91 -0.26 -10.80
N ALA A 157 -17.45 -0.54 -9.60
CA ALA A 157 -18.71 0.06 -9.14
C ALA A 157 -18.55 1.57 -8.92
N ALA A 158 -17.45 2.00 -8.30
CA ALA A 158 -17.13 3.40 -8.09
C ALA A 158 -16.90 4.16 -9.40
N ALA A 159 -16.27 3.51 -10.39
CA ALA A 159 -16.16 4.08 -11.72
C ALA A 159 -17.54 4.25 -12.38
N ARG A 160 -18.41 3.22 -12.34
CA ARG A 160 -19.69 3.24 -13.00
C ARG A 160 -20.59 4.39 -12.56
N ILE A 161 -20.68 4.71 -11.28
CA ILE A 161 -21.55 5.81 -10.82
C ILE A 161 -21.06 7.18 -11.27
N GLN A 162 -19.76 7.34 -11.60
CA GLN A 162 -19.17 8.59 -12.07
C GLN A 162 -19.34 8.80 -13.59
N MET A 163 -19.63 7.75 -14.38
CA MET A 163 -19.66 7.82 -15.85
C MET A 163 -20.59 8.90 -16.39
N ALA A 164 -21.79 9.02 -15.84
CA ALA A 164 -22.78 9.96 -16.35
C ALA A 164 -22.34 11.43 -16.18
N ARG A 165 -21.70 11.75 -15.06
CA ARG A 165 -21.12 13.09 -14.80
C ARG A 165 -19.96 13.36 -15.76
N VAL A 166 -19.02 12.42 -15.87
CA VAL A 166 -17.83 12.57 -16.71
C VAL A 166 -18.22 12.70 -18.18
N ALA A 167 -19.13 11.86 -18.67
CA ALA A 167 -19.63 11.94 -20.04
C ALA A 167 -20.25 13.31 -20.34
N ARG A 168 -21.12 13.79 -19.47
CA ARG A 168 -21.76 15.11 -19.59
C ARG A 168 -20.74 16.24 -19.60
N ALA A 169 -19.78 16.22 -18.65
CA ALA A 169 -18.79 17.27 -18.53
C ALA A 169 -17.80 17.31 -19.73
N ARG A 170 -17.58 16.16 -20.38
CA ARG A 170 -16.76 16.05 -21.58
C ARG A 170 -17.52 16.21 -22.90
N GLY A 171 -18.86 16.24 -22.86
CA GLY A 171 -19.65 16.22 -24.07
C GLY A 171 -19.59 14.91 -24.87
N LEU A 172 -19.27 13.80 -24.20
CA LEU A 172 -19.15 12.47 -24.77
C LEU A 172 -20.43 11.65 -24.55
N ASP A 173 -20.66 10.66 -25.41
CA ASP A 173 -21.66 9.65 -25.15
C ASP A 173 -21.26 8.78 -23.96
N VAL A 174 -22.21 8.46 -23.08
CA VAL A 174 -21.98 7.59 -21.89
C VAL A 174 -21.45 6.21 -22.31
N ALA A 175 -21.82 5.71 -23.50
CA ALA A 175 -21.30 4.45 -24.03
C ALA A 175 -19.79 4.52 -24.33
N VAL A 176 -19.28 5.66 -24.79
CA VAL A 176 -17.84 5.86 -25.02
C VAL A 176 -17.09 5.83 -23.68
N VAL A 177 -17.60 6.54 -22.68
CA VAL A 177 -17.00 6.53 -21.33
C VAL A 177 -17.07 5.15 -20.70
N ARG A 178 -18.19 4.43 -20.89
CA ARG A 178 -18.31 3.04 -20.40
C ARG A 178 -17.28 2.13 -21.02
N ASN A 179 -17.09 2.19 -22.33
CA ASN A 179 -16.10 1.37 -23.03
C ASN A 179 -14.69 1.67 -22.52
N ALA A 180 -14.37 2.95 -22.23
CA ALA A 180 -13.11 3.33 -21.64
C ALA A 180 -12.93 2.73 -20.22
N VAL A 181 -13.96 2.80 -19.39
CA VAL A 181 -13.96 2.17 -18.04
C VAL A 181 -13.74 0.66 -18.16
N ASP A 182 -14.54 -0.02 -19.00
CA ASP A 182 -14.49 -1.48 -19.13
C ASP A 182 -13.12 -1.95 -19.67
N ALA A 183 -12.49 -1.17 -20.56
CA ALA A 183 -11.13 -1.43 -21.07
C ALA A 183 -10.03 -1.25 -20.00
N HIS A 184 -10.29 -0.44 -18.96
CA HIS A 184 -9.33 -0.19 -17.86
C HIS A 184 -9.66 -0.96 -16.59
N VAL A 185 -10.61 -1.90 -16.63
CA VAL A 185 -10.84 -2.81 -15.51
C VAL A 185 -9.72 -3.86 -15.45
N GLU A 186 -8.90 -3.77 -14.44
CA GLU A 186 -7.91 -4.80 -14.13
C GLU A 186 -8.57 -5.96 -13.38
N ALA A 187 -8.38 -7.17 -13.88
CA ALA A 187 -8.82 -8.38 -13.18
C ALA A 187 -7.97 -8.68 -11.94
N PRO A 188 -8.47 -9.52 -11.01
CA PRO A 188 -7.64 -10.02 -9.91
C PRO A 188 -6.34 -10.64 -10.43
N GLN A 189 -5.24 -10.43 -9.70
CA GLN A 189 -3.95 -10.99 -10.07
C GLN A 189 -4.02 -12.53 -10.10
N TYR A 190 -3.60 -13.12 -11.21
CA TYR A 190 -3.72 -14.56 -11.50
C TYR A 190 -5.18 -15.10 -11.44
N GLY A 191 -6.18 -14.21 -11.55
CA GLY A 191 -7.59 -14.57 -11.44
C GLY A 191 -8.08 -14.87 -10.02
N LEU A 192 -7.23 -14.80 -9.00
CA LEU A 192 -7.51 -15.24 -7.63
C LEU A 192 -7.21 -14.18 -6.57
N LEU A 193 -6.20 -13.33 -6.76
CA LEU A 193 -5.70 -12.42 -5.74
C LEU A 193 -6.21 -11.00 -5.95
N GLY A 194 -6.85 -10.46 -4.93
CA GLY A 194 -7.41 -9.10 -4.93
C GLY A 194 -8.80 -9.01 -5.53
N GLN A 195 -9.25 -7.79 -5.75
CA GLN A 195 -10.54 -7.47 -6.36
C GLN A 195 -10.31 -6.78 -7.72
N PRO A 196 -11.27 -6.83 -8.65
CA PRO A 196 -11.22 -6.02 -9.85
C PRO A 196 -11.11 -4.53 -9.48
N ARG A 197 -10.29 -3.79 -10.22
CA ARG A 197 -9.98 -2.40 -9.92
C ARG A 197 -9.77 -1.59 -11.19
N VAL A 198 -9.80 -0.28 -11.07
CA VAL A 198 -9.56 0.66 -12.17
C VAL A 198 -8.55 1.70 -11.69
N ASN A 199 -7.44 1.87 -12.40
CA ASN A 199 -6.49 2.94 -12.14
C ASN A 199 -7.07 4.28 -12.64
N VAL A 200 -7.27 5.22 -11.69
CA VAL A 200 -7.96 6.49 -11.99
C VAL A 200 -7.13 7.38 -12.91
N LEU A 201 -5.81 7.45 -12.69
CA LEU A 201 -4.93 8.28 -13.52
C LEU A 201 -4.91 7.77 -14.97
N GLU A 202 -4.71 6.48 -15.17
CA GLU A 202 -4.66 5.88 -16.51
C GLU A 202 -5.99 6.05 -17.26
N LEU A 203 -7.11 5.82 -16.57
CA LEU A 203 -8.45 6.04 -17.15
C LEU A 203 -8.66 7.51 -17.55
N ASN A 204 -8.30 8.46 -16.70
CA ASN A 204 -8.45 9.89 -16.98
C ASN A 204 -7.59 10.32 -18.18
N LEU A 205 -6.36 9.82 -18.26
CA LEU A 205 -5.46 10.10 -19.38
C LEU A 205 -5.96 9.49 -20.71
N ALA A 206 -6.54 8.29 -20.65
CA ALA A 206 -7.17 7.67 -21.83
C ALA A 206 -8.35 8.51 -22.35
N LEU A 207 -9.17 9.03 -21.46
CA LEU A 207 -10.28 9.93 -21.84
C LEU A 207 -9.80 11.25 -22.44
N ASP A 208 -8.67 11.79 -21.96
CA ASP A 208 -8.07 12.99 -22.55
C ASP A 208 -7.60 12.74 -23.99
N THR A 209 -7.10 11.53 -24.26
CA THR A 209 -6.67 11.16 -25.61
C THR A 209 -7.87 11.07 -26.58
N LEU A 210 -8.99 10.52 -26.14
CA LEU A 210 -10.22 10.42 -26.96
C LEU A 210 -10.80 11.79 -27.36
N GLN A 211 -10.53 12.85 -26.60
CA GLN A 211 -10.95 14.22 -26.93
C GLN A 211 -9.96 14.95 -27.82
N SER A 212 -8.72 14.49 -27.93
CA SER A 212 -7.67 15.13 -28.71
C SER A 212 -7.66 14.69 -30.16
N GLU A 213 -8.37 13.62 -30.49
CA GLU A 213 -8.53 13.18 -31.88
C GLU A 213 -9.65 14.00 -32.55
N PRO A 214 -9.32 14.75 -33.65
CA PRO A 214 -10.27 15.59 -34.36
C PRO A 214 -11.29 14.78 -35.17
#